data_1214a9b7146703f9d8fc0a562aa3940d
#
_entry.id   1214a9b7146703f9d8fc0a562aa3940d
#
_cell.length_a   1.000
_cell.length_b   1.000
_cell.length_c   1.000
_cell.angle_alpha   90.00
_cell.angle_beta   90.00
_cell.angle_gamma   90.00
#
_symmetry.space_group_name_H-M   'P 1'
#
loop_
_entity.id
_entity.type
_entity.pdbx_description
1 polymer ?
#
loop_
_entity_poly.entity_id
_entity_poly.type
_entity_poly.pdbx_seq_one_letter_code
_entity_poly.pdbx_strand_id
1 'polypeptide(L)'
;RYDDINKALEDMNGLWASKIVAQNEIDEDDVKDITDYIHDVIGNAAAGVNQSNFCKIVAPVIQYVSYDKWVNIFSLLWNRNSELSHLFSVLINEYKKLNFQTDIYIPFAAVLREKGTLLKIEWLDTVCGVQIDTGYDEIYTDVYDSNGNILAHDFHKGNLSALIAELTFELPPSVADDRKFLHKLDLLDFPGARSREKYKEQDIHTVLPKILRRGKVAYLFNKYSRSLRISSVLFCHHNDQKAEATIGETINSWIEDNIGSTPEERANMLNDTNGIAPLFFVATKFNIDLERTKTDNSSNIDKLDTHWNRFDTVFPEIIKPNKWLDNWVKTGGLFRTAAFQNIYPLRDFYWSGKNGVFDGYSDGAVKSEEKSVHTYADYPDYFENLKQSFLKNAFVQRLSLIHISEPT
;
A
#
# COMPACT_ATOMS: atom_id res chain seq x y z
N ARG A 1 30.99 0.67 12.85
CA ARG A 1 30.14 0.99 11.67
C ARG A 1 29.62 2.43 11.68
N TYR A 2 29.15 2.98 12.81
CA TYR A 2 28.77 4.41 12.89
C TYR A 2 30.03 5.32 12.87
N ASP A 3 31.14 4.90 13.43
CA ASP A 3 32.42 5.60 13.34
C ASP A 3 32.93 5.64 11.90
N ASP A 4 32.68 4.59 11.11
CA ASP A 4 33.07 4.55 9.70
C ASP A 4 32.23 5.56 8.88
N ILE A 5 30.96 5.73 9.20
CA ILE A 5 30.07 6.73 8.56
C ILE A 5 30.55 8.14 8.93
N ASN A 6 30.78 8.41 10.22
CA ASN A 6 31.24 9.72 10.70
C ASN A 6 32.58 10.10 10.08
N LYS A 7 33.52 9.17 10.07
CA LYS A 7 34.86 9.40 9.44
C LYS A 7 34.71 9.67 7.93
N ALA A 8 33.88 8.91 7.22
CA ALA A 8 33.64 9.14 5.80
C ALA A 8 33.04 10.52 5.53
N LEU A 9 32.13 11.00 6.40
CA LEU A 9 31.56 12.33 6.31
C LEU A 9 32.55 13.44 6.62
N GLU A 10 33.43 13.23 7.60
CA GLU A 10 34.52 14.16 7.92
C GLU A 10 35.50 14.28 6.75
N ASP A 11 35.89 13.16 6.13
CA ASP A 11 36.77 13.13 4.96
C ASP A 11 36.14 13.86 3.75
N MET A 12 34.81 13.86 3.65
CA MET A 12 34.07 14.55 2.60
C MET A 12 33.78 16.04 2.91
N ASN A 13 33.91 16.48 4.14
CA ASN A 13 33.55 17.82 4.59
C ASN A 13 34.29 18.95 3.84
N GLY A 14 35.47 18.67 3.27
CA GLY A 14 36.17 19.59 2.39
C GLY A 14 35.58 19.73 0.98
N LEU A 15 34.72 18.81 0.55
CA LEU A 15 34.15 18.79 -0.81
C LEU A 15 32.93 19.72 -0.97
N TRP A 16 32.28 20.09 0.14
CA TRP A 16 31.09 20.96 0.14
C TRP A 16 31.29 22.31 0.84
N ALA A 17 32.51 22.67 1.17
CA ALA A 17 32.81 23.92 1.87
C ALA A 17 32.61 25.20 1.04
N SER A 18 32.41 25.10 -0.26
CA SER A 18 32.08 26.24 -1.10
C SER A 18 30.52 26.41 -1.11
N LYS A 19 30.00 27.15 -0.16
CA LYS A 19 28.60 27.61 -0.15
C LYS A 19 28.36 28.52 -1.35
N ILE A 20 28.09 27.95 -2.49
CA ILE A 20 27.60 28.62 -3.66
C ILE A 20 26.09 28.31 -3.70
N VAL A 21 25.28 29.26 -4.12
CA VAL A 21 23.81 29.23 -4.29
C VAL A 21 23.21 27.82 -4.35
N ALA A 22 22.09 27.60 -3.65
CA ALA A 22 21.33 26.35 -3.72
C ALA A 22 21.12 25.94 -5.19
N GLN A 23 21.64 24.78 -5.56
CA GLN A 23 21.62 24.30 -6.95
C GLN A 23 20.52 23.27 -7.19
N ASN A 24 19.90 22.79 -6.11
CA ASN A 24 18.98 21.65 -6.13
C ASN A 24 17.77 21.96 -5.29
N GLU A 25 16.67 21.31 -5.65
CA GLU A 25 15.42 21.37 -4.89
C GLU A 25 15.40 20.40 -3.68
N ILE A 26 16.42 19.54 -3.55
CA ILE A 26 16.59 18.74 -2.34
C ILE A 26 17.08 19.63 -1.19
N ASP A 27 16.43 19.55 -0.06
CA ASP A 27 16.72 20.39 1.08
C ASP A 27 16.99 19.60 2.38
N GLU A 28 17.09 20.33 3.47
CA GLU A 28 17.33 19.79 4.80
C GLU A 28 16.20 18.83 5.24
N ASP A 29 14.97 19.14 4.91
CA ASP A 29 13.80 18.36 5.33
C ASP A 29 13.72 17.01 4.60
N ASP A 30 14.16 16.94 3.34
CA ASP A 30 14.27 15.69 2.62
C ASP A 30 15.26 14.72 3.29
N VAL A 31 16.38 15.23 3.77
CA VAL A 31 17.37 14.40 4.49
C VAL A 31 16.84 13.95 5.84
N LYS A 32 16.11 14.81 6.54
CA LYS A 32 15.45 14.45 7.80
C LYS A 32 14.40 13.38 7.57
N ASP A 33 13.53 13.55 6.58
CA ASP A 33 12.49 12.56 6.23
C ASP A 33 13.08 11.18 5.97
N ILE A 34 14.20 11.10 5.22
CA ILE A 34 14.89 9.84 4.94
C ILE A 34 15.48 9.24 6.23
N THR A 35 16.13 10.05 7.06
CA THR A 35 16.76 9.56 8.29
C THR A 35 15.73 9.16 9.33
N ASP A 36 14.63 9.86 9.45
CA ASP A 36 13.51 9.52 10.32
C ASP A 36 12.85 8.21 9.86
N TYR A 37 12.63 8.03 8.55
CA TYR A 37 12.16 6.77 8.02
C TYR A 37 13.09 5.60 8.36
N ILE A 38 14.40 5.80 8.22
CA ILE A 38 15.40 4.77 8.56
C ILE A 38 15.36 4.46 10.06
N HIS A 39 15.23 5.47 10.89
CA HIS A 39 15.17 5.31 12.34
C HIS A 39 13.91 4.55 12.77
N ASP A 40 12.74 5.01 12.36
CA ASP A 40 11.46 4.53 12.87
C ASP A 40 11.01 3.21 12.22
N VAL A 41 11.32 3.05 10.93
CA VAL A 41 10.81 1.92 10.14
C VAL A 41 11.83 0.80 10.00
N ILE A 42 13.11 1.12 9.81
CA ILE A 42 14.20 0.12 9.69
C ILE A 42 14.76 -0.22 11.08
N GLY A 43 14.77 0.75 11.98
CA GLY A 43 15.08 0.58 13.38
C GLY A 43 16.48 -0.03 13.62
N ASN A 44 16.53 -1.07 14.45
CA ASN A 44 17.81 -1.69 14.87
C ASN A 44 18.64 -2.29 13.71
N ALA A 45 18.02 -2.62 12.57
CA ALA A 45 18.76 -3.09 11.40
C ALA A 45 19.66 -2.02 10.80
N ALA A 46 19.34 -0.73 11.03
CA ALA A 46 20.12 0.42 10.62
C ALA A 46 20.86 1.12 11.78
N ALA A 47 21.12 0.40 12.87
CA ALA A 47 21.73 0.99 14.07
C ALA A 47 23.01 1.82 13.80
N GLY A 48 23.82 1.43 12.79
CA GLY A 48 24.99 2.19 12.39
C GLY A 48 24.66 3.57 11.82
N VAL A 49 23.58 3.72 11.08
CA VAL A 49 23.09 5.00 10.54
C VAL A 49 22.46 5.82 11.66
N ASN A 50 21.59 5.20 12.46
CA ASN A 50 20.85 5.85 13.54
C ASN A 50 21.75 6.46 14.63
N GLN A 51 22.92 5.85 14.86
CA GLN A 51 23.92 6.33 15.82
C GLN A 51 24.94 7.30 15.21
N SER A 52 24.96 7.44 13.88
CA SER A 52 25.89 8.34 13.19
C SER A 52 25.40 9.79 13.22
N ASN A 53 26.30 10.71 12.86
CA ASN A 53 25.97 12.12 12.65
C ASN A 53 25.46 12.41 11.22
N PHE A 54 24.99 11.40 10.48
CA PHE A 54 24.62 11.54 9.07
C PHE A 54 23.66 12.72 8.84
N CYS A 55 22.51 12.72 9.48
CA CYS A 55 21.52 13.79 9.32
C CYS A 55 22.12 15.15 9.73
N LYS A 56 22.78 15.22 10.88
CA LYS A 56 23.36 16.46 11.40
C LYS A 56 24.39 17.10 10.46
N ILE A 57 25.15 16.27 9.74
CA ILE A 57 26.21 16.75 8.83
C ILE A 57 25.67 17.02 7.43
N VAL A 58 24.79 16.15 6.92
CA VAL A 58 24.33 16.19 5.52
C VAL A 58 23.19 17.19 5.32
N ALA A 59 22.21 17.21 6.22
CA ALA A 59 21.01 18.02 6.05
C ALA A 59 21.31 19.52 5.80
N PRO A 60 22.20 20.19 6.57
CA PRO A 60 22.47 21.62 6.35
C PRO A 60 23.18 21.97 5.06
N VAL A 61 23.77 20.97 4.38
CA VAL A 61 24.64 21.21 3.21
C VAL A 61 24.10 20.61 1.92
N ILE A 62 23.16 19.69 1.96
CA ILE A 62 22.74 18.90 0.80
C ILE A 62 22.26 19.76 -0.38
N GLN A 63 21.55 20.84 -0.12
CA GLN A 63 21.08 21.78 -1.14
C GLN A 63 22.21 22.44 -1.95
N TYR A 64 23.42 22.46 -1.41
CA TYR A 64 24.61 23.04 -2.05
C TYR A 64 25.49 21.98 -2.71
N VAL A 65 25.16 20.71 -2.60
CA VAL A 65 25.95 19.60 -3.14
C VAL A 65 25.46 19.24 -4.53
N SER A 66 26.36 19.24 -5.50
CA SER A 66 26.02 18.83 -6.85
C SER A 66 25.54 17.37 -6.89
N TYR A 67 24.49 17.10 -7.72
CA TYR A 67 23.82 15.81 -7.83
C TYR A 67 24.75 14.64 -8.16
N ASP A 68 25.87 14.88 -8.88
CA ASP A 68 26.88 13.86 -9.20
C ASP A 68 27.62 13.32 -7.96
N LYS A 69 27.55 14.03 -6.85
CA LYS A 69 28.14 13.65 -5.56
C LYS A 69 27.16 12.98 -4.60
N TRP A 70 25.86 13.03 -4.90
CA TRP A 70 24.85 12.46 -4.00
C TRP A 70 25.03 10.98 -3.77
N VAL A 71 25.47 10.21 -4.79
CA VAL A 71 25.73 8.78 -4.62
C VAL A 71 26.82 8.52 -3.57
N ASN A 72 27.84 9.36 -3.48
CA ASN A 72 28.91 9.19 -2.49
C ASN A 72 28.40 9.38 -1.07
N ILE A 73 27.46 10.31 -0.87
CA ILE A 73 26.87 10.62 0.42
C ILE A 73 25.86 9.55 0.81
N PHE A 74 24.83 9.37 -0.02
CA PHE A 74 23.72 8.48 0.30
C PHE A 74 24.12 7.01 0.32
N SER A 75 25.18 6.61 -0.41
CA SER A 75 25.69 5.22 -0.37
C SER A 75 26.11 4.79 1.04
N LEU A 76 26.41 5.70 1.93
CA LEU A 76 26.69 5.40 3.33
C LEU A 76 25.50 4.76 4.04
N LEU A 77 24.26 5.09 3.64
CA LEU A 77 23.04 4.53 4.20
C LEU A 77 22.88 3.03 3.94
N TRP A 78 23.41 2.55 2.82
CA TRP A 78 23.41 1.13 2.43
C TRP A 78 24.81 0.50 2.37
N ASN A 79 25.73 1.02 3.19
CA ASN A 79 27.08 0.49 3.35
C ASN A 79 27.87 0.40 2.03
N ARG A 80 27.69 1.40 1.17
CA ARG A 80 28.35 1.50 -0.15
C ARG A 80 28.15 0.27 -1.03
N ASN A 81 27.03 -0.44 -0.87
CA ASN A 81 26.72 -1.55 -1.75
C ASN A 81 26.69 -1.08 -3.21
N SER A 82 27.40 -1.79 -4.08
CA SER A 82 27.61 -1.38 -5.48
C SER A 82 26.32 -1.38 -6.30
N GLU A 83 25.46 -2.38 -6.11
CA GLU A 83 24.20 -2.54 -6.87
C GLU A 83 23.23 -1.41 -6.51
N LEU A 84 23.06 -1.13 -5.22
CA LEU A 84 22.20 -0.03 -4.77
C LEU A 84 22.76 1.34 -5.18
N SER A 85 24.09 1.50 -5.14
CA SER A 85 24.73 2.74 -5.58
C SER A 85 24.61 2.95 -7.08
N HIS A 86 24.71 1.89 -7.86
CA HIS A 86 24.47 1.93 -9.31
C HIS A 86 23.02 2.31 -9.62
N LEU A 87 22.05 1.62 -9.01
CA LEU A 87 20.62 1.91 -9.17
C LEU A 87 20.30 3.38 -8.82
N PHE A 88 20.83 3.87 -7.70
CA PHE A 88 20.65 5.26 -7.29
C PHE A 88 21.22 6.23 -8.33
N SER A 89 22.43 5.95 -8.85
CA SER A 89 23.04 6.79 -9.89
C SER A 89 22.24 6.80 -11.17
N VAL A 90 21.70 5.66 -11.60
CA VAL A 90 20.79 5.58 -12.77
C VAL A 90 19.58 6.48 -12.55
N LEU A 91 18.90 6.35 -11.42
CA LEU A 91 17.70 7.13 -11.13
C LEU A 91 17.96 8.64 -11.05
N ILE A 92 19.06 9.06 -10.44
CA ILE A 92 19.45 10.49 -10.38
C ILE A 92 19.72 11.03 -11.79
N ASN A 93 20.41 10.28 -12.64
CA ASN A 93 20.67 10.71 -14.01
C ASN A 93 19.38 10.81 -14.85
N GLU A 94 18.43 9.92 -14.62
CA GLU A 94 17.12 9.99 -15.26
C GLU A 94 16.30 11.19 -14.72
N TYR A 95 16.32 11.44 -13.41
CA TYR A 95 15.62 12.59 -12.81
C TYR A 95 16.20 13.93 -13.30
N LYS A 96 17.50 13.98 -13.54
CA LYS A 96 18.13 15.14 -14.18
C LYS A 96 17.57 15.47 -15.57
N LYS A 97 17.22 14.46 -16.38
CA LYS A 97 16.61 14.67 -17.70
C LYS A 97 15.27 15.38 -17.57
N LEU A 98 14.61 15.27 -16.43
CA LEU A 98 13.36 15.95 -16.08
C LEU A 98 13.61 17.29 -15.36
N ASN A 99 14.84 17.82 -15.39
CA ASN A 99 15.26 19.05 -14.72
C ASN A 99 14.91 19.07 -13.22
N PHE A 100 14.88 17.91 -12.56
CA PHE A 100 14.52 17.73 -11.16
C PHE A 100 13.13 18.29 -10.81
N GLN A 101 12.20 18.31 -11.78
CA GLN A 101 10.84 18.80 -11.54
C GLN A 101 10.11 17.88 -10.56
N THR A 102 9.39 18.49 -9.60
CA THR A 102 8.53 17.78 -8.63
C THR A 102 7.24 17.32 -9.28
N ASP A 103 6.70 18.13 -10.19
CA ASP A 103 5.47 17.85 -10.92
C ASP A 103 5.74 17.75 -12.40
N ILE A 104 5.35 16.64 -12.99
CA ILE A 104 5.47 16.37 -14.43
C ILE A 104 4.14 15.91 -14.99
N TYR A 105 3.96 16.06 -16.28
CA TYR A 105 2.74 15.67 -16.98
C TYR A 105 3.05 14.67 -18.08
N ILE A 106 2.20 13.69 -18.25
CA ILE A 106 2.33 12.64 -19.25
C ILE A 106 1.01 12.45 -20.01
N PRO A 107 1.05 11.98 -21.26
CA PRO A 107 -0.16 11.66 -22.00
C PRO A 107 -0.95 10.56 -21.31
N PHE A 108 -2.27 10.69 -21.27
CA PHE A 108 -3.16 9.69 -20.68
C PHE A 108 -2.97 8.30 -21.34
N ALA A 109 -2.62 8.23 -22.62
CA ALA A 109 -2.30 7.00 -23.32
C ALA A 109 -1.16 6.18 -22.68
N ALA A 110 -0.21 6.84 -21.99
CA ALA A 110 0.86 6.16 -21.29
C ALA A 110 0.37 5.33 -20.10
N VAL A 111 -0.84 5.57 -19.64
CA VAL A 111 -1.45 4.93 -18.45
C VAL A 111 -2.49 3.88 -18.83
N LEU A 112 -2.98 3.86 -20.08
CA LEU A 112 -3.99 2.91 -20.53
C LEU A 112 -3.46 1.48 -20.58
N ARG A 113 -4.26 0.52 -20.10
CA ARG A 113 -3.89 -0.91 -20.04
C ARG A 113 -3.53 -1.50 -21.39
N GLU A 114 -4.22 -1.08 -22.45
CA GLU A 114 -4.08 -1.61 -23.81
C GLU A 114 -2.77 -1.22 -24.51
N LYS A 115 -2.02 -0.27 -23.93
CA LYS A 115 -0.79 0.30 -24.53
C LYS A 115 0.42 0.30 -23.58
N GLY A 116 0.42 -0.56 -22.57
CA GLY A 116 1.51 -0.63 -21.59
C GLY A 116 1.41 0.47 -20.55
N THR A 117 0.56 0.22 -19.59
CA THR A 117 0.29 1.14 -18.50
C THR A 117 1.49 1.31 -17.58
N LEU A 118 1.78 2.55 -17.19
CA LEU A 118 2.70 2.87 -16.09
C LEU A 118 2.29 2.23 -14.75
N LEU A 119 1.03 1.81 -14.61
CA LEU A 119 0.52 1.10 -13.43
C LEU A 119 0.97 -0.36 -13.36
N LYS A 120 1.60 -0.90 -14.42
CA LYS A 120 2.16 -2.25 -14.41
C LYS A 120 3.41 -2.27 -13.54
N ILE A 121 3.34 -2.92 -12.39
CA ILE A 121 4.42 -2.91 -11.39
C ILE A 121 5.73 -3.50 -11.90
N GLU A 122 5.66 -4.38 -12.90
CA GLU A 122 6.81 -5.00 -13.53
C GLU A 122 7.74 -4.00 -14.24
N TRP A 123 7.26 -2.81 -14.58
CA TRP A 123 8.13 -1.75 -15.11
C TRP A 123 9.29 -1.41 -14.17
N LEU A 124 9.08 -1.49 -12.87
CA LEU A 124 10.15 -1.26 -11.89
C LEU A 124 11.30 -2.26 -12.00
N ASP A 125 11.05 -3.46 -12.52
CA ASP A 125 12.10 -4.48 -12.69
C ASP A 125 13.07 -4.12 -13.82
N THR A 126 12.59 -3.39 -14.82
CA THR A 126 13.43 -2.96 -15.95
C THR A 126 14.55 -2.03 -15.54
N VAL A 127 14.33 -1.21 -14.51
CA VAL A 127 15.36 -0.30 -13.95
C VAL A 127 16.51 -1.09 -13.32
N CYS A 128 16.24 -2.31 -12.87
CA CYS A 128 17.22 -3.24 -12.33
C CYS A 128 17.82 -4.16 -13.42
N GLY A 129 17.59 -3.87 -14.71
CA GLY A 129 18.12 -4.65 -15.81
C GLY A 129 17.33 -5.94 -16.15
N VAL A 130 16.18 -6.16 -15.52
CA VAL A 130 15.33 -7.32 -15.83
C VAL A 130 14.53 -7.04 -17.09
N GLN A 131 14.57 -7.96 -18.03
CA GLN A 131 13.73 -7.91 -19.22
C GLN A 131 12.32 -8.38 -18.87
N ILE A 132 11.32 -7.61 -19.25
CA ILE A 132 9.91 -7.97 -19.11
C ILE A 132 9.29 -8.18 -20.48
N ASP A 133 8.27 -9.03 -20.54
CA ASP A 133 7.46 -9.15 -21.75
C ASP A 133 6.57 -7.90 -21.85
N THR A 134 6.88 -7.06 -22.82
CA THR A 134 6.12 -5.82 -23.09
C THR A 134 4.96 -6.07 -24.06
N GLY A 135 4.96 -7.20 -24.77
CA GLY A 135 3.97 -7.49 -25.79
C GLY A 135 3.92 -6.37 -26.85
N TYR A 136 2.76 -5.74 -27.01
CA TYR A 136 2.55 -4.59 -27.89
C TYR A 136 2.62 -3.25 -27.13
N ASP A 137 3.11 -3.26 -25.89
CA ASP A 137 3.16 -2.07 -25.06
C ASP A 137 4.20 -1.08 -25.56
N GLU A 138 3.85 0.20 -25.59
CA GLU A 138 4.80 1.27 -25.86
C GLU A 138 5.74 1.41 -24.66
N ILE A 139 7.04 1.27 -24.89
CA ILE A 139 8.08 1.29 -23.85
C ILE A 139 8.43 2.71 -23.42
N TYR A 140 8.19 3.70 -24.29
CA TYR A 140 8.57 5.09 -24.10
C TYR A 140 7.35 6.01 -24.08
N THR A 141 7.52 7.19 -23.49
CA THR A 141 6.52 8.26 -23.47
C THR A 141 7.22 9.62 -23.40
N ASP A 142 6.59 10.65 -23.94
CA ASP A 142 7.04 12.01 -23.73
C ASP A 142 6.60 12.51 -22.34
N VAL A 143 7.41 13.40 -21.77
CA VAL A 143 7.17 14.01 -20.46
C VAL A 143 7.16 15.52 -20.63
N TYR A 144 6.20 16.18 -19.97
CA TYR A 144 5.92 17.60 -20.11
C TYR A 144 5.99 18.33 -18.76
N ASP A 145 6.26 19.64 -18.80
CA ASP A 145 6.10 20.55 -17.67
C ASP A 145 4.64 21.01 -17.51
N SER A 146 4.36 21.83 -16.49
CA SER A 146 3.03 22.42 -16.24
C SER A 146 2.52 23.36 -17.34
N ASN A 147 3.40 23.84 -18.21
CA ASN A 147 3.07 24.72 -19.34
C ASN A 147 2.84 23.95 -20.65
N GLY A 148 3.01 22.62 -20.60
CA GLY A 148 2.91 21.77 -21.79
C GLY A 148 4.18 21.75 -22.64
N ASN A 149 5.30 22.27 -22.17
CA ASN A 149 6.58 22.13 -22.85
C ASN A 149 7.18 20.76 -22.60
N ILE A 150 7.82 20.19 -23.60
CA ILE A 150 8.46 18.89 -23.49
C ILE A 150 9.71 19.02 -22.62
N LEU A 151 9.77 18.25 -21.53
CA LEU A 151 10.94 18.08 -20.68
C LEU A 151 11.86 16.99 -21.25
N ALA A 152 11.27 15.89 -21.68
CA ALA A 152 12.02 14.78 -22.26
C ALA A 152 11.17 14.06 -23.33
N HIS A 153 11.82 13.77 -24.47
CA HIS A 153 11.27 12.87 -25.49
C HIS A 153 11.66 11.43 -25.19
N ASP A 154 10.81 10.49 -25.58
CA ASP A 154 11.10 9.04 -25.51
C ASP A 154 11.64 8.61 -24.14
N PHE A 155 11.00 9.06 -23.06
CA PHE A 155 11.41 8.69 -21.72
C PHE A 155 10.98 7.26 -21.42
N HIS A 156 11.90 6.43 -20.93
CA HIS A 156 11.62 5.03 -20.64
C HIS A 156 10.63 4.87 -19.49
N LYS A 157 9.51 4.17 -19.71
CA LYS A 157 8.43 4.01 -18.71
C LYS A 157 8.88 3.33 -17.42
N GLY A 158 9.87 2.44 -17.47
CA GLY A 158 10.45 1.82 -16.27
C GLY A 158 11.13 2.85 -15.37
N ASN A 159 11.97 3.71 -15.94
CA ASN A 159 12.64 4.78 -15.20
C ASN A 159 11.61 5.77 -14.63
N LEU A 160 10.63 6.12 -15.45
CA LEU A 160 9.54 7.00 -15.02
C LEU A 160 8.74 6.39 -13.87
N SER A 161 8.36 5.12 -13.98
CA SER A 161 7.66 4.40 -12.91
C SER A 161 8.47 4.32 -11.60
N ALA A 162 9.80 4.26 -11.69
CA ALA A 162 10.66 4.29 -10.50
C ALA A 162 10.71 5.68 -9.84
N LEU A 163 10.73 6.74 -10.64
CA LEU A 163 10.81 8.12 -10.15
C LEU A 163 9.48 8.66 -9.63
N ILE A 164 8.35 8.33 -10.25
CA ILE A 164 7.03 8.82 -9.86
C ILE A 164 6.67 8.31 -8.45
N ALA A 165 6.44 9.23 -7.52
CA ALA A 165 5.91 8.92 -6.20
C ALA A 165 4.39 8.73 -6.21
N GLU A 166 3.70 9.60 -6.94
CA GLU A 166 2.24 9.63 -7.04
C GLU A 166 1.82 9.86 -8.50
N LEU A 167 0.76 9.20 -8.91
CA LEU A 167 0.13 9.39 -10.20
C LEU A 167 -1.29 9.90 -9.96
N THR A 168 -1.53 11.16 -10.30
CA THR A 168 -2.79 11.84 -10.05
C THR A 168 -3.64 11.88 -11.31
N PHE A 169 -4.91 11.51 -11.18
CA PHE A 169 -5.92 11.60 -12.22
C PHE A 169 -7.02 12.58 -11.81
N GLU A 170 -7.29 13.54 -12.67
CA GLU A 170 -8.49 14.35 -12.52
C GLU A 170 -9.69 13.57 -13.06
N LEU A 171 -10.73 13.41 -12.24
CA LEU A 171 -11.96 12.75 -12.66
C LEU A 171 -12.84 13.70 -13.44
N PRO A 172 -13.49 13.26 -14.54
CA PRO A 172 -14.48 14.06 -15.23
C PRO A 172 -15.60 14.48 -14.27
N PRO A 173 -16.10 15.74 -14.37
CA PRO A 173 -17.18 16.24 -13.51
C PRO A 173 -18.41 15.30 -13.48
N SER A 174 -18.77 14.70 -14.60
CA SER A 174 -19.88 13.74 -14.69
C SER A 174 -19.74 12.55 -13.76
N VAL A 175 -18.51 12.05 -13.57
CA VAL A 175 -18.24 10.93 -12.65
C VAL A 175 -18.39 11.36 -11.20
N ALA A 176 -17.89 12.57 -10.88
CA ALA A 176 -18.01 13.12 -9.54
C ALA A 176 -19.47 13.49 -9.20
N ASP A 177 -20.24 13.96 -10.16
CA ASP A 177 -21.67 14.28 -9.98
C ASP A 177 -22.50 13.03 -9.71
N ASP A 178 -22.21 11.92 -10.38
CA ASP A 178 -22.85 10.61 -10.11
C ASP A 178 -22.43 10.03 -8.75
N ARG A 179 -21.28 10.44 -8.24
CA ARG A 179 -20.67 9.94 -7.00
C ARG A 179 -20.31 11.11 -6.10
N LYS A 180 -21.29 11.78 -5.53
CA LYS A 180 -21.15 13.04 -4.76
C LYS A 180 -20.06 13.04 -3.67
N PHE A 181 -19.71 11.86 -3.15
CA PHE A 181 -18.64 11.76 -2.16
C PHE A 181 -17.26 12.10 -2.76
N LEU A 182 -17.07 11.89 -4.07
CA LEU A 182 -15.81 12.21 -4.77
C LEU A 182 -15.51 13.71 -4.85
N HIS A 183 -16.51 14.57 -4.63
CA HIS A 183 -16.26 16.01 -4.46
C HIS A 183 -15.64 16.39 -3.11
N LYS A 184 -15.57 15.45 -2.18
CA LYS A 184 -15.16 15.72 -0.80
C LYS A 184 -13.94 14.93 -0.34
N LEU A 185 -13.47 14.00 -1.15
CA LEU A 185 -12.35 13.16 -0.81
C LEU A 185 -11.59 12.71 -2.05
N ASP A 186 -10.30 12.52 -1.89
CA ASP A 186 -9.42 11.88 -2.83
C ASP A 186 -9.30 10.39 -2.51
N LEU A 187 -9.20 9.56 -3.54
CA LEU A 187 -8.96 8.13 -3.40
C LEU A 187 -7.50 7.85 -3.72
N LEU A 188 -6.77 7.34 -2.74
CA LEU A 188 -5.38 6.96 -2.88
C LEU A 188 -5.26 5.44 -2.89
N ASP A 189 -4.77 4.87 -4.00
CA ASP A 189 -4.50 3.44 -4.14
C ASP A 189 -3.02 3.16 -3.90
N PHE A 190 -2.71 2.36 -2.89
CA PHE A 190 -1.37 1.83 -2.68
C PHE A 190 -1.27 0.42 -3.24
N PRO A 191 -0.28 0.12 -4.09
CA PRO A 191 0.02 -1.25 -4.45
C PRO A 191 0.19 -2.08 -3.18
N GLY A 192 -0.43 -3.27 -3.13
CA GLY A 192 -0.58 -4.07 -1.92
C GLY A 192 0.66 -4.10 -1.02
N ALA A 193 0.46 -3.74 0.25
CA ALA A 193 1.51 -3.81 1.26
C ALA A 193 2.00 -5.26 1.38
N ARG A 194 3.27 -5.49 1.09
CA ARG A 194 3.90 -6.81 1.21
C ARG A 194 4.93 -6.79 2.31
N SER A 195 5.14 -7.94 2.95
CA SER A 195 6.16 -8.10 4.00
C SER A 195 7.55 -7.76 3.47
N ARG A 196 8.41 -7.26 4.37
CA ARG A 196 9.83 -7.08 4.08
C ARG A 196 10.50 -8.43 3.89
N GLU A 197 11.26 -8.60 2.81
CA GLU A 197 12.11 -9.77 2.66
C GLU A 197 13.43 -9.57 3.40
N LYS A 198 13.85 -10.62 4.10
CA LYS A 198 15.22 -10.73 4.61
C LYS A 198 16.05 -11.42 3.53
N TYR A 199 17.11 -10.78 3.09
CA TYR A 199 18.06 -11.33 2.12
C TYR A 199 19.49 -11.15 2.63
N LYS A 200 20.36 -11.99 2.13
CA LYS A 200 21.78 -11.88 2.40
C LYS A 200 22.39 -10.86 1.43
N GLU A 201 23.42 -10.12 1.89
CA GLU A 201 24.10 -9.10 1.06
C GLU A 201 24.64 -9.68 -0.27
N GLN A 202 24.96 -10.94 -0.29
CA GLN A 202 25.44 -11.66 -1.48
C GLN A 202 24.36 -11.88 -2.56
N ASP A 203 23.10 -11.81 -2.18
CA ASP A 203 21.96 -12.11 -3.06
C ASP A 203 21.28 -10.83 -3.58
N ILE A 204 21.82 -9.65 -3.27
CA ILE A 204 21.20 -8.35 -3.60
C ILE A 204 20.88 -8.26 -5.09
N HIS A 205 21.80 -8.64 -5.96
CA HIS A 205 21.59 -8.57 -7.41
C HIS A 205 20.30 -9.28 -7.86
N THR A 206 20.04 -10.47 -7.34
CA THR A 206 18.86 -11.26 -7.72
C THR A 206 17.55 -10.76 -7.13
N VAL A 207 17.62 -10.07 -6.01
CA VAL A 207 16.44 -9.58 -5.29
C VAL A 207 16.21 -8.07 -5.41
N LEU A 208 17.11 -7.35 -6.10
CA LEU A 208 17.06 -5.90 -6.26
C LEU A 208 15.69 -5.39 -6.78
N PRO A 209 15.05 -6.00 -7.79
CA PRO A 209 13.72 -5.59 -8.24
C PRO A 209 12.67 -5.67 -7.12
N LYS A 210 12.73 -6.72 -6.32
CA LYS A 210 11.80 -6.91 -5.19
C LYS A 210 12.05 -5.87 -4.09
N ILE A 211 13.33 -5.55 -3.82
CA ILE A 211 13.71 -4.51 -2.85
C ILE A 211 13.16 -3.16 -3.29
N LEU A 212 13.38 -2.80 -4.55
CA LEU A 212 12.90 -1.52 -5.10
C LEU A 212 11.36 -1.42 -5.00
N ARG A 213 10.63 -2.43 -5.47
CA ARG A 213 9.16 -2.45 -5.44
C ARG A 213 8.61 -2.32 -4.01
N ARG A 214 9.10 -3.16 -3.11
CA ARG A 214 8.62 -3.19 -1.72
C ARG A 214 9.05 -1.97 -0.93
N GLY A 215 10.29 -1.53 -1.14
CA GLY A 215 10.83 -0.34 -0.49
C GLY A 215 10.07 0.92 -0.87
N LYS A 216 9.77 1.09 -2.15
CA LYS A 216 8.98 2.22 -2.64
C LYS A 216 7.59 2.26 -2.01
N VAL A 217 6.86 1.15 -2.01
CA VAL A 217 5.52 1.08 -1.42
C VAL A 217 5.55 1.35 0.08
N ALA A 218 6.49 0.73 0.80
CA ALA A 218 6.61 0.91 2.25
C ALA A 218 6.97 2.36 2.61
N TYR A 219 7.88 2.98 1.86
CA TYR A 219 8.26 4.37 2.08
C TYR A 219 7.09 5.32 1.83
N LEU A 220 6.40 5.17 0.70
CA LEU A 220 5.28 6.05 0.35
C LEU A 220 4.13 5.90 1.35
N PHE A 221 3.75 4.67 1.72
CA PHE A 221 2.72 4.46 2.74
C PHE A 221 3.08 5.14 4.06
N ASN A 222 4.33 4.98 4.52
CA ASN A 222 4.79 5.63 5.75
C ASN A 222 4.76 7.15 5.63
N LYS A 223 5.27 7.71 4.52
CA LYS A 223 5.28 9.16 4.28
C LYS A 223 3.88 9.76 4.32
N TYR A 224 2.91 9.14 3.63
CA TYR A 224 1.52 9.61 3.63
C TYR A 224 0.84 9.47 4.98
N SER A 225 1.11 8.38 5.71
CA SER A 225 0.58 8.16 7.04
C SER A 225 1.07 9.22 8.03
N ARG A 226 2.37 9.50 8.02
CA ARG A 226 2.99 10.50 8.92
C ARG A 226 2.56 11.94 8.60
N SER A 227 2.32 12.25 7.34
CA SER A 227 1.84 13.58 6.94
C SER A 227 0.35 13.80 7.20
N LEU A 228 -0.33 12.86 7.88
CA LEU A 228 -1.78 12.89 8.16
C LEU A 228 -2.65 13.06 6.90
N ARG A 229 -2.13 12.66 5.75
CA ARG A 229 -2.86 12.70 4.48
C ARG A 229 -3.87 11.57 4.34
N ILE A 230 -3.72 10.50 5.14
CA ILE A 230 -4.63 9.37 5.14
C ILE A 230 -5.61 9.55 6.30
N SER A 231 -6.84 9.92 5.98
CA SER A 231 -7.91 10.05 6.97
C SER A 231 -8.63 8.73 7.25
N SER A 232 -8.65 7.82 6.28
CA SER A 232 -9.27 6.50 6.42
C SER A 232 -8.54 5.48 5.57
N VAL A 233 -8.42 4.25 6.07
CA VAL A 233 -7.82 3.11 5.37
C VAL A 233 -8.89 2.07 5.06
N LEU A 234 -8.99 1.69 3.79
CA LEU A 234 -9.72 0.51 3.36
C LEU A 234 -8.72 -0.63 3.19
N PHE A 235 -8.70 -1.55 4.13
CA PHE A 235 -7.87 -2.74 4.03
C PHE A 235 -8.61 -3.82 3.25
N CYS A 236 -8.23 -3.98 1.96
CA CYS A 236 -8.83 -4.94 1.06
C CYS A 236 -8.06 -6.27 1.08
N HIS A 237 -8.75 -7.36 1.37
CA HIS A 237 -8.17 -8.71 1.43
C HIS A 237 -9.05 -9.71 0.70
N HIS A 238 -8.46 -10.61 -0.10
CA HIS A 238 -9.18 -11.71 -0.76
C HIS A 238 -8.65 -13.07 -0.32
N ASN A 239 -9.41 -14.13 -0.59
CA ASN A 239 -9.19 -15.49 -0.07
C ASN A 239 -7.85 -16.11 -0.47
N ASP A 240 -7.37 -15.82 -1.70
CA ASP A 240 -6.12 -16.41 -2.23
C ASP A 240 -4.85 -15.76 -1.64
N GLN A 241 -4.99 -14.65 -0.92
CA GLN A 241 -3.85 -14.00 -0.28
C GLN A 241 -3.49 -14.75 0.99
N LYS A 242 -2.31 -15.33 1.01
CA LYS A 242 -1.71 -15.78 2.26
C LYS A 242 -1.44 -14.54 3.10
N ALA A 243 -1.85 -14.59 4.36
CA ALA A 243 -1.53 -13.51 5.29
C ALA A 243 0.00 -13.36 5.36
N GLU A 244 0.48 -12.17 5.02
CA GLU A 244 1.90 -11.86 5.15
C GLU A 244 2.16 -11.46 6.61
N ALA A 245 3.14 -12.08 7.24
CA ALA A 245 3.43 -11.96 8.67
C ALA A 245 3.62 -10.50 9.16
N THR A 246 3.95 -9.57 8.28
CA THR A 246 4.20 -8.15 8.64
C THR A 246 3.01 -7.23 8.40
N ILE A 247 1.94 -7.68 7.75
CA ILE A 247 0.75 -6.85 7.52
C ILE A 247 0.10 -6.46 8.85
N GLY A 248 0.00 -7.41 9.77
CA GLY A 248 -0.54 -7.17 11.10
C GLY A 248 0.23 -6.09 11.86
N GLU A 249 1.57 -6.16 11.83
CA GLU A 249 2.44 -5.16 12.46
C GLU A 249 2.25 -3.77 11.81
N THR A 250 2.19 -3.71 10.49
CA THR A 250 1.98 -2.45 9.76
C THR A 250 0.65 -1.79 10.11
N ILE A 251 -0.45 -2.56 10.15
CA ILE A 251 -1.77 -2.06 10.51
C ILE A 251 -1.80 -1.65 11.99
N ASN A 252 -1.20 -2.44 12.88
CA ASN A 252 -1.13 -2.11 14.30
C ASN A 252 -0.38 -0.79 14.52
N SER A 253 0.80 -0.62 13.91
CA SER A 253 1.53 0.65 13.98
C SER A 253 0.73 1.81 13.43
N TRP A 254 0.06 1.62 12.30
CA TRP A 254 -0.79 2.66 11.73
C TRP A 254 -1.95 3.05 12.67
N ILE A 255 -2.59 2.06 13.33
CA ILE A 255 -3.65 2.31 14.31
C ILE A 255 -3.10 3.08 15.51
N GLU A 256 -1.97 2.66 16.05
CA GLU A 256 -1.34 3.31 17.21
C GLU A 256 -0.95 4.76 16.90
N ASP A 257 -0.37 5.01 15.72
CA ASP A 257 0.13 6.32 15.32
C ASP A 257 -1.00 7.30 14.92
N ASN A 258 -2.09 6.80 14.31
CA ASN A 258 -3.10 7.66 13.69
C ASN A 258 -4.47 7.60 14.37
N ILE A 259 -4.78 6.57 15.16
CA ILE A 259 -6.10 6.41 15.79
C ILE A 259 -5.98 6.38 17.30
N GLY A 260 -5.00 5.66 17.84
CA GLY A 260 -4.71 5.55 19.26
C GLY A 260 -4.37 4.14 19.71
N SER A 261 -3.49 4.05 20.68
CA SER A 261 -2.98 2.80 21.26
C SER A 261 -3.99 2.15 22.20
N THR A 262 -4.82 2.96 22.85
CA THR A 262 -5.80 2.52 23.86
C THR A 262 -7.24 2.64 23.35
N PRO A 263 -8.19 1.85 23.90
CA PRO A 263 -9.61 2.00 23.57
C PRO A 263 -10.17 3.39 23.89
N GLU A 264 -9.63 4.08 24.90
CA GLU A 264 -9.96 5.44 25.27
C GLU A 264 -9.53 6.45 24.21
N GLU A 265 -8.30 6.37 23.76
CA GLU A 265 -7.76 7.25 22.71
C GLU A 265 -8.55 7.07 21.41
N ARG A 266 -8.83 5.83 21.02
CA ARG A 266 -9.65 5.54 19.85
C ARG A 266 -11.09 6.07 19.96
N ALA A 267 -11.69 6.00 21.15
CA ALA A 267 -13.01 6.58 21.38
C ALA A 267 -12.99 8.12 21.25
N ASN A 268 -11.96 8.78 21.77
CA ASN A 268 -11.79 10.22 21.64
C ASN A 268 -11.62 10.63 20.17
N MET A 269 -10.76 9.94 19.44
CA MET A 269 -10.55 10.19 18.01
C MET A 269 -11.84 10.05 17.21
N LEU A 270 -12.65 9.01 17.47
CA LEU A 270 -13.94 8.83 16.80
C LEU A 270 -14.95 9.95 17.15
N ASN A 271 -14.93 10.48 18.37
CA ASN A 271 -15.74 11.62 18.74
C ASN A 271 -15.30 12.89 18.00
N ASP A 272 -13.98 13.12 17.89
CA ASP A 272 -13.41 14.28 17.21
C ASP A 272 -13.70 14.26 15.69
N THR A 273 -13.81 13.08 15.11
CA THR A 273 -14.13 12.88 13.69
C THR A 273 -15.63 12.74 13.40
N ASN A 274 -16.50 13.08 14.35
CA ASN A 274 -17.95 12.91 14.24
C ASN A 274 -18.39 11.46 13.92
N GLY A 275 -17.64 10.48 14.44
CA GLY A 275 -17.93 9.06 14.25
C GLY A 275 -17.48 8.50 12.89
N ILE A 276 -16.72 9.25 12.10
CA ILE A 276 -16.16 8.71 10.84
C ILE A 276 -15.15 7.62 11.19
N ALA A 277 -15.41 6.42 10.69
CA ALA A 277 -14.53 5.30 10.93
C ALA A 277 -13.22 5.47 10.14
N PRO A 278 -12.05 5.40 10.81
CA PRO A 278 -10.76 5.58 10.15
C PRO A 278 -10.26 4.30 9.49
N LEU A 279 -10.84 3.14 9.81
CA LEU A 279 -10.42 1.83 9.32
C LEU A 279 -11.61 0.99 8.88
N PHE A 280 -11.47 0.38 7.70
CA PHE A 280 -12.45 -0.55 7.12
C PHE A 280 -11.74 -1.81 6.66
N PHE A 281 -12.23 -2.97 7.06
CA PHE A 281 -11.83 -4.25 6.49
C PHE A 281 -12.82 -4.65 5.39
N VAL A 282 -12.31 -4.83 4.19
CA VAL A 282 -13.12 -5.22 3.03
C VAL A 282 -12.67 -6.60 2.56
N ALA A 283 -13.49 -7.61 2.82
CA ALA A 283 -13.30 -8.95 2.31
C ALA A 283 -13.71 -8.99 0.83
N THR A 284 -12.78 -8.66 -0.07
CA THR A 284 -13.03 -8.63 -1.51
C THR A 284 -13.18 -10.03 -2.10
N LYS A 285 -13.85 -10.14 -3.24
CA LYS A 285 -14.13 -11.42 -3.91
C LYS A 285 -14.83 -12.43 -2.99
N PHE A 286 -15.68 -11.96 -2.11
CA PHE A 286 -16.38 -12.80 -1.14
C PHE A 286 -17.29 -13.85 -1.81
N ASN A 287 -17.68 -13.65 -3.06
CA ASN A 287 -18.33 -14.67 -3.87
C ASN A 287 -17.53 -15.98 -3.97
N ILE A 288 -16.19 -15.93 -3.95
CA ILE A 288 -15.36 -17.14 -3.96
C ILE A 288 -15.54 -17.97 -2.68
N ASP A 289 -15.73 -17.31 -1.54
CA ASP A 289 -16.00 -17.99 -0.26
C ASP A 289 -17.38 -18.64 -0.22
N LEU A 290 -18.28 -18.26 -1.12
CA LEU A 290 -19.60 -18.85 -1.26
C LEU A 290 -19.64 -19.97 -2.29
N GLU A 291 -18.56 -20.20 -3.05
CA GLU A 291 -18.50 -21.22 -4.07
C GLU A 291 -18.31 -22.63 -3.46
N ARG A 292 -19.00 -23.61 -4.03
CA ARG A 292 -18.84 -25.00 -3.67
C ARG A 292 -17.55 -25.56 -4.28
N THR A 293 -16.70 -26.14 -3.45
CA THR A 293 -15.51 -26.85 -3.90
C THR A 293 -15.83 -28.35 -4.17
N LYS A 294 -14.95 -29.02 -4.94
CA LYS A 294 -15.13 -30.46 -5.24
C LYS A 294 -15.11 -31.36 -3.99
N THR A 295 -14.53 -30.88 -2.91
CA THR A 295 -14.39 -31.60 -1.64
C THR A 295 -15.53 -31.32 -0.66
N ASP A 296 -16.41 -30.36 -0.96
CA ASP A 296 -17.49 -29.98 -0.08
C ASP A 296 -18.58 -31.05 -0.08
N ASN A 297 -19.01 -31.36 1.15
CA ASN A 297 -20.09 -32.31 1.37
C ASN A 297 -21.23 -31.62 2.15
N SER A 298 -22.39 -31.55 1.54
CA SER A 298 -23.58 -30.92 2.12
C SER A 298 -24.04 -31.55 3.44
N SER A 299 -23.69 -32.82 3.71
CA SER A 299 -24.03 -33.52 4.96
C SER A 299 -23.10 -33.21 6.13
N ASN A 300 -22.01 -32.48 5.91
CA ASN A 300 -21.03 -32.19 6.96
C ASN A 300 -20.79 -30.68 7.09
N ILE A 301 -21.59 -30.02 7.92
CA ILE A 301 -21.55 -28.58 8.18
C ILE A 301 -20.17 -28.18 8.75
N ASP A 302 -19.54 -29.00 9.58
CA ASP A 302 -18.24 -28.66 10.18
C ASP A 302 -17.13 -28.50 9.15
N LYS A 303 -17.24 -29.21 8.01
CA LYS A 303 -16.31 -29.01 6.89
C LYS A 303 -16.55 -27.70 6.14
N LEU A 304 -17.76 -27.18 6.16
CA LEU A 304 -18.08 -25.89 5.55
C LEU A 304 -17.52 -24.73 6.36
N ASP A 305 -17.26 -24.90 7.64
CA ASP A 305 -16.63 -23.88 8.46
C ASP A 305 -15.23 -23.50 7.96
N THR A 306 -14.58 -24.38 7.19
CA THR A 306 -13.30 -24.09 6.54
C THR A 306 -13.37 -22.97 5.49
N HIS A 307 -14.55 -22.66 4.94
CA HIS A 307 -14.75 -21.52 4.05
C HIS A 307 -14.43 -20.18 4.73
N TRP A 308 -14.55 -20.14 6.04
CA TRP A 308 -14.35 -18.93 6.84
C TRP A 308 -12.94 -18.78 7.40
N ASN A 309 -12.05 -19.74 7.11
CA ASN A 309 -10.68 -19.79 7.65
C ASN A 309 -9.86 -18.53 7.38
N ARG A 310 -10.10 -17.79 6.29
CA ARG A 310 -9.38 -16.53 6.06
C ARG A 310 -9.62 -15.51 7.19
N PHE A 311 -10.80 -15.54 7.80
CA PHE A 311 -11.10 -14.65 8.92
C PHE A 311 -10.44 -15.14 10.21
N ASP A 312 -10.25 -16.46 10.34
CA ASP A 312 -9.55 -17.05 11.47
C ASP A 312 -8.02 -16.88 11.39
N THR A 313 -7.47 -16.72 10.19
CA THR A 313 -6.02 -16.52 9.99
C THR A 313 -5.66 -15.04 9.96
N VAL A 314 -6.35 -14.23 9.16
CA VAL A 314 -6.03 -12.81 8.97
C VAL A 314 -6.26 -12.01 10.25
N PHE A 315 -7.42 -12.16 10.89
CA PHE A 315 -7.73 -11.39 12.08
C PHE A 315 -6.84 -11.71 13.28
N PRO A 316 -6.57 -12.98 13.66
CA PRO A 316 -5.63 -13.26 14.71
C PRO A 316 -4.22 -12.75 14.45
N GLU A 317 -3.76 -12.75 13.21
CA GLU A 317 -2.44 -12.23 12.86
C GLU A 317 -2.37 -10.70 13.00
N ILE A 318 -3.42 -9.99 12.62
CA ILE A 318 -3.54 -8.54 12.78
C ILE A 318 -3.70 -8.16 14.26
N ILE A 319 -4.43 -8.97 15.04
CA ILE A 319 -4.68 -8.73 16.46
C ILE A 319 -3.48 -9.04 17.33
N LYS A 320 -2.63 -9.93 16.93
CA LYS A 320 -1.42 -10.34 17.64
C LYS A 320 -0.35 -9.22 17.49
N PRO A 321 -0.05 -8.37 18.38
CA PRO A 321 -0.01 -8.46 19.84
C PRO A 321 -1.08 -7.62 20.57
N ASN A 322 -1.84 -6.78 19.93
CA ASN A 322 -2.57 -5.69 20.59
C ASN A 322 -4.04 -5.97 20.90
N LYS A 323 -4.60 -7.08 20.43
CA LYS A 323 -5.99 -7.51 20.70
C LYS A 323 -7.08 -6.43 20.49
N TRP A 324 -6.79 -5.42 19.67
CA TRP A 324 -7.69 -4.29 19.43
C TRP A 324 -9.01 -4.68 18.76
N LEU A 325 -9.05 -5.83 18.07
CA LEU A 325 -10.26 -6.28 17.40
C LEU A 325 -11.42 -6.50 18.39
N ASP A 326 -11.14 -7.08 19.56
CA ASP A 326 -12.14 -7.35 20.60
C ASP A 326 -12.36 -6.16 21.53
N ASN A 327 -11.38 -5.25 21.62
CA ASN A 327 -11.36 -4.09 22.50
C ASN A 327 -11.11 -2.80 21.70
N TRP A 328 -11.94 -2.55 20.68
CA TRP A 328 -11.70 -1.45 19.76
C TRP A 328 -11.86 -0.08 20.41
N VAL A 329 -13.03 0.19 20.99
CA VAL A 329 -13.31 1.48 21.61
C VAL A 329 -13.91 1.31 23.00
N LYS A 330 -13.64 2.28 23.87
CA LYS A 330 -14.29 2.36 25.17
C LYS A 330 -15.76 2.77 24.99
N THR A 331 -16.65 2.04 25.65
CA THR A 331 -18.07 2.36 25.78
C THR A 331 -18.36 2.76 27.22
N GLY A 332 -19.51 3.38 27.50
CA GLY A 332 -19.84 3.88 28.84
C GLY A 332 -19.58 2.86 29.96
N GLY A 333 -18.82 3.29 31.00
CA GLY A 333 -18.43 2.49 32.17
C GLY A 333 -16.92 2.17 32.22
N LEU A 334 -16.41 1.86 33.45
CA LEU A 334 -14.97 1.77 33.74
C LEU A 334 -14.24 0.67 32.97
N PHE A 335 -14.91 -0.40 32.54
CA PHE A 335 -14.26 -1.56 31.89
C PHE A 335 -15.01 -2.07 30.66
N ARG A 336 -15.93 -1.30 30.08
CA ARG A 336 -16.68 -1.75 28.91
C ARG A 336 -16.04 -1.24 27.62
N THR A 337 -15.74 -2.17 26.75
CA THR A 337 -15.25 -1.91 25.39
C THR A 337 -16.20 -2.54 24.38
N ALA A 338 -16.23 -1.97 23.18
CA ALA A 338 -16.88 -2.57 22.02
C ALA A 338 -15.82 -3.18 21.07
N ALA A 339 -16.18 -4.27 20.43
CA ALA A 339 -15.36 -4.88 19.38
C ALA A 339 -15.37 -4.03 18.10
N PHE A 340 -14.35 -4.20 17.28
CA PHE A 340 -14.31 -3.63 15.94
C PHE A 340 -15.37 -4.24 15.05
N GLN A 341 -16.17 -3.43 14.37
CA GLN A 341 -17.32 -3.88 13.58
C GLN A 341 -17.25 -3.48 12.09
N ASN A 342 -16.24 -2.69 11.68
CA ASN A 342 -16.15 -2.21 10.30
C ASN A 342 -15.56 -3.28 9.36
N ILE A 343 -16.25 -4.40 9.22
CA ILE A 343 -15.88 -5.54 8.38
C ILE A 343 -16.98 -5.73 7.34
N TYR A 344 -16.60 -5.65 6.06
CA TYR A 344 -17.52 -5.65 4.93
C TYR A 344 -17.19 -6.78 3.97
N PRO A 345 -18.07 -7.79 3.79
CA PRO A 345 -17.92 -8.75 2.72
C PRO A 345 -18.36 -8.12 1.39
N LEU A 346 -17.39 -7.91 0.49
CA LEU A 346 -17.63 -7.37 -0.85
C LEU A 346 -17.64 -8.50 -1.86
N ARG A 347 -18.80 -8.77 -2.45
CA ARG A 347 -19.00 -9.76 -3.50
C ARG A 347 -19.26 -9.07 -4.86
N ASP A 348 -19.55 -9.86 -5.87
CA ASP A 348 -19.99 -9.41 -7.18
C ASP A 348 -21.21 -8.44 -7.12
N PHE A 349 -21.45 -7.72 -8.19
CA PHE A 349 -22.45 -6.63 -8.23
C PHE A 349 -23.91 -7.11 -8.31
N TYR A 350 -24.17 -8.42 -8.22
CA TYR A 350 -25.53 -8.90 -8.23
C TYR A 350 -26.20 -8.70 -6.88
N TRP A 351 -27.35 -8.02 -6.89
CA TRP A 351 -28.12 -7.71 -5.69
C TRP A 351 -29.60 -7.65 -6.00
N SER A 352 -30.42 -8.49 -5.34
CA SER A 352 -31.87 -8.43 -5.40
C SER A 352 -32.55 -7.97 -4.11
N GLY A 353 -31.75 -7.79 -3.04
CA GLY A 353 -32.24 -7.36 -1.74
C GLY A 353 -32.94 -8.44 -0.90
N LYS A 354 -32.99 -9.69 -1.36
CA LYS A 354 -33.76 -10.75 -0.70
C LYS A 354 -33.02 -11.58 0.33
N ASN A 355 -31.74 -11.91 0.05
CA ASN A 355 -30.96 -12.88 0.81
C ASN A 355 -29.66 -12.32 1.40
N GLY A 356 -29.47 -11.01 1.45
CA GLY A 356 -28.26 -10.40 1.96
C GLY A 356 -27.02 -10.85 1.17
N VAL A 357 -25.96 -11.24 1.86
CA VAL A 357 -24.70 -11.68 1.25
C VAL A 357 -24.86 -12.90 0.34
N PHE A 358 -25.93 -13.67 0.50
CA PHE A 358 -26.27 -14.83 -0.32
C PHE A 358 -27.20 -14.53 -1.48
N ASP A 359 -27.46 -13.26 -1.76
CA ASP A 359 -28.40 -12.86 -2.80
C ASP A 359 -28.00 -13.40 -4.17
N GLY A 360 -28.95 -13.93 -4.91
CA GLY A 360 -28.74 -14.53 -6.22
C GLY A 360 -28.23 -15.97 -6.22
N TYR A 361 -27.68 -16.47 -5.12
CA TYR A 361 -27.15 -17.84 -5.07
C TYR A 361 -28.23 -18.92 -4.95
N SER A 362 -29.35 -18.63 -4.30
CA SER A 362 -30.48 -19.57 -4.16
C SER A 362 -31.33 -19.72 -5.42
N ASP A 363 -31.32 -18.73 -6.31
CA ASP A 363 -32.27 -18.61 -7.41
C ASP A 363 -31.70 -19.14 -8.74
N GLY A 364 -30.49 -19.65 -8.76
CA GLY A 364 -29.83 -20.07 -9.99
C GLY A 364 -29.53 -18.95 -10.98
N ALA A 365 -29.72 -17.70 -10.56
CA ALA A 365 -29.69 -16.52 -11.41
C ALA A 365 -28.36 -15.77 -11.43
N VAL A 366 -27.33 -16.26 -10.75
CA VAL A 366 -26.02 -15.60 -10.75
C VAL A 366 -25.36 -15.83 -12.10
N LYS A 367 -25.50 -14.88 -12.97
CA LYS A 367 -24.68 -14.75 -14.16
C LYS A 367 -23.42 -13.99 -13.80
N SER A 368 -22.36 -14.68 -13.33
CA SER A 368 -21.05 -14.08 -13.48
C SER A 368 -20.66 -14.19 -14.96
N GLU A 369 -20.00 -13.19 -15.49
CA GLU A 369 -19.42 -13.24 -16.84
C GLU A 369 -18.31 -14.29 -16.94
N GLU A 370 -17.80 -14.77 -15.82
CA GLU A 370 -16.87 -15.88 -15.71
C GLU A 370 -17.60 -17.21 -15.56
N LYS A 371 -17.33 -18.10 -16.48
CA LYS A 371 -17.98 -19.36 -16.85
C LYS A 371 -18.18 -20.44 -15.76
N SER A 372 -18.11 -20.17 -14.47
CA SER A 372 -18.13 -21.20 -13.43
C SER A 372 -19.00 -20.94 -12.23
N VAL A 373 -20.09 -20.23 -12.38
CA VAL A 373 -21.05 -20.14 -11.27
C VAL A 373 -21.84 -21.43 -11.23
N HIS A 374 -21.43 -22.29 -10.30
CA HIS A 374 -22.25 -23.42 -9.89
C HIS A 374 -23.54 -22.86 -9.27
N THR A 375 -24.64 -23.02 -9.96
CA THR A 375 -25.93 -22.64 -9.41
C THR A 375 -26.23 -23.54 -8.23
N TYR A 376 -26.40 -22.97 -7.05
CA TYR A 376 -26.81 -23.73 -5.86
C TYR A 376 -28.22 -24.34 -6.00
N ALA A 377 -28.96 -24.02 -7.06
CA ALA A 377 -30.20 -24.71 -7.43
C ALA A 377 -29.98 -26.22 -7.55
N ASP A 378 -28.84 -26.67 -8.00
CA ASP A 378 -28.46 -28.08 -8.11
C ASP A 378 -28.08 -28.71 -6.78
N TYR A 379 -27.88 -27.90 -5.74
CA TYR A 379 -27.40 -28.35 -4.41
C TYR A 379 -28.08 -27.57 -3.27
N PRO A 380 -29.39 -27.68 -3.11
CA PRO A 380 -30.13 -26.89 -2.11
C PRO A 380 -29.69 -27.17 -0.68
N ASP A 381 -29.40 -28.42 -0.36
CA ASP A 381 -28.91 -28.79 0.99
C ASP A 381 -27.54 -28.18 1.29
N TYR A 382 -26.65 -28.12 0.32
CA TYR A 382 -25.36 -27.45 0.47
C TYR A 382 -25.53 -25.97 0.78
N PHE A 383 -26.40 -25.30 0.08
CA PHE A 383 -26.66 -23.88 0.28
C PHE A 383 -27.22 -23.56 1.66
N GLU A 384 -28.20 -24.35 2.13
CA GLU A 384 -28.74 -24.16 3.48
C GLU A 384 -27.73 -24.47 4.57
N ASN A 385 -26.89 -25.48 4.40
CA ASN A 385 -25.81 -25.79 5.32
C ASN A 385 -24.73 -24.71 5.32
N LEU A 386 -24.39 -24.13 4.15
CA LEU A 386 -23.45 -23.00 4.05
C LEU A 386 -23.96 -21.77 4.80
N LYS A 387 -25.26 -21.44 4.66
CA LYS A 387 -25.89 -20.36 5.43
C LYS A 387 -25.81 -20.60 6.95
N GLN A 388 -26.08 -21.82 7.38
CA GLN A 388 -26.02 -22.16 8.79
C GLN A 388 -24.58 -22.07 9.35
N SER A 389 -23.59 -22.55 8.59
CA SER A 389 -22.18 -22.39 8.93
C SER A 389 -21.79 -20.92 9.01
N PHE A 390 -22.19 -20.10 8.03
CA PHE A 390 -21.96 -18.67 8.04
C PHE A 390 -22.51 -18.01 9.31
N LEU A 391 -23.77 -18.27 9.65
CA LEU A 391 -24.41 -17.66 10.82
C LEU A 391 -23.80 -18.10 12.16
N LYS A 392 -23.19 -19.27 12.24
CA LYS A 392 -22.48 -19.76 13.43
C LYS A 392 -21.09 -19.16 13.59
N ASN A 393 -20.51 -18.67 12.52
CA ASN A 393 -19.13 -18.17 12.56
C ASN A 393 -19.02 -16.87 13.34
N ALA A 394 -18.04 -16.82 14.24
CA ALA A 394 -17.87 -15.69 15.16
C ALA A 394 -17.58 -14.35 14.44
N PHE A 395 -16.97 -14.37 13.23
CA PHE A 395 -16.70 -13.12 12.51
C PHE A 395 -17.98 -12.44 12.02
N VAL A 396 -19.06 -13.19 11.75
CA VAL A 396 -20.34 -12.64 11.28
C VAL A 396 -20.92 -11.65 12.29
N GLN A 397 -20.70 -11.89 13.57
CA GLN A 397 -21.13 -10.97 14.63
C GLN A 397 -20.41 -9.61 14.60
N ARG A 398 -19.30 -9.54 13.87
CA ARG A 398 -18.47 -8.33 13.68
C ARG A 398 -18.71 -7.64 12.34
N LEU A 399 -19.52 -8.25 11.47
CA LEU A 399 -19.86 -7.62 10.19
C LEU A 399 -20.65 -6.34 10.45
N SER A 400 -20.31 -5.32 9.72
CA SER A 400 -21.13 -4.12 9.69
C SER A 400 -22.48 -4.44 9.07
N LEU A 401 -23.54 -4.13 9.81
CA LEU A 401 -24.93 -4.24 9.34
C LEU A 401 -25.33 -3.11 8.39
N ILE A 402 -24.38 -2.32 7.93
CA ILE A 402 -24.68 -1.33 6.90
C ILE A 402 -25.09 -2.13 5.66
N HIS A 403 -26.39 -2.24 5.48
CA HIS A 403 -26.93 -2.53 4.17
C HIS A 403 -26.29 -1.52 3.24
N ILE A 404 -25.61 -1.99 2.20
CA ILE A 404 -25.33 -1.14 1.06
C ILE A 404 -26.72 -0.83 0.52
N SER A 405 -27.37 0.18 1.10
CA SER A 405 -28.54 0.76 0.50
C SER A 405 -28.07 1.31 -0.84
N GLU A 406 -28.77 0.95 -1.89
CA GLU A 406 -28.58 1.51 -3.21
C GLU A 406 -28.39 3.02 -3.08
N PRO A 407 -27.44 3.60 -3.82
CA PRO A 407 -27.41 5.05 -3.96
C PRO A 407 -28.74 5.47 -4.59
N THR A 408 -29.63 6.03 -3.76
CA THR A 408 -30.81 6.75 -4.23
C THR A 408 -30.39 7.98 -5.00
#